data_2a65db4d1ecd4b01d0e6a4141529344e
#
_entry.id   2a65db4d1ecd4b01d0e6a4141529344e
#
_cell.length_a   1.000
_cell.length_b   1.000
_cell.length_c   1.000
_cell.angle_alpha   90.00
_cell.angle_beta   90.00
_cell.angle_gamma   90.00
#
_symmetry.space_group_name_H-M   'P 1'
#
loop_
_entity.id
_entity.type
_entity.pdbx_description
1 polymer ?
#
loop_
_entity_poly.entity_id
_entity_poly.type
_entity_poly.pdbx_seq_one_letter_code
_entity_poly.pdbx_strand_id
1 'polypeptide(L)'
;MFGWLTQTAALAALNLRSLPRRPGTAAVAMSGIAALTGVFAGVLSMASGFEKTMDGTGRADVALVLRSGSTAELNSRFTGEQADVIRYAPGIARDAEGEPEVSAELFWIVNAVGKSSGTEANVALRGIQPTGYSLRKDYRLAEGREFTPGRFELVVGRGARSQFMGLEPGQTIRFGKTEWLVTGMFETGGSVFESELWCDVNVLQSAYQLGNGFQVVRARVDGADGRLQLEEALGDDQRLSVDVWSEKQFYSDQAEDTASLINNIGLPISILMGIGAVFAALNAMYASIAARARELATLRAVGFGSFPTALATLLESVVLAFLGGVLGCAIAWFALNGFQASTLASSFSQVVFNFAVTPDLLGRGIVAALIVGLVGGIFPAVRAATAQVTSALREL
;
A
#
# COMPACT_ATOMS: atom_id res chain seq x y z
N MET A 1 37.24 37.69 -6.82
CA MET A 1 36.29 37.16 -5.82
C MET A 1 35.64 35.82 -6.19
N PHE A 2 35.67 35.33 -7.43
CA PHE A 2 35.07 34.06 -7.85
C PHE A 2 36.01 32.87 -8.00
N GLY A 3 37.30 33.00 -7.56
CA GLY A 3 38.29 31.95 -7.74
C GLY A 3 37.98 30.62 -7.03
N TRP A 4 37.24 30.63 -5.92
CA TRP A 4 36.84 29.40 -5.22
C TRP A 4 35.79 28.60 -5.98
N LEU A 5 34.87 29.24 -6.72
CA LEU A 5 33.86 28.55 -7.53
C LEU A 5 34.52 27.81 -8.70
N THR A 6 35.43 28.47 -9.41
CA THR A 6 36.15 27.83 -10.54
C THR A 6 37.04 26.67 -10.06
N GLN A 7 37.69 26.82 -8.89
CA GLN A 7 38.44 25.74 -8.25
C GLN A 7 37.52 24.57 -7.89
N THR A 8 36.35 24.83 -7.26
CA THR A 8 35.36 23.78 -6.91
C THR A 8 34.89 23.05 -8.15
N ALA A 9 34.51 23.77 -9.21
CA ALA A 9 34.04 23.16 -10.45
C ALA A 9 35.11 22.28 -11.10
N ALA A 10 36.37 22.75 -11.14
CA ALA A 10 37.50 21.98 -11.67
C ALA A 10 37.77 20.70 -10.86
N LEU A 11 37.76 20.79 -9.55
CA LEU A 11 37.95 19.64 -8.65
C LEU A 11 36.79 18.66 -8.71
N ALA A 12 35.56 19.15 -8.71
CA ALA A 12 34.37 18.32 -8.86
C ALA A 12 34.37 17.56 -10.21
N ALA A 13 34.70 18.23 -11.30
CA ALA A 13 34.81 17.60 -12.61
C ALA A 13 35.91 16.50 -12.63
N LEU A 14 37.04 16.76 -12.00
CA LEU A 14 38.14 15.80 -11.89
C LEU A 14 37.73 14.60 -11.03
N ASN A 15 37.05 14.83 -9.90
CA ASN A 15 36.52 13.80 -9.03
C ASN A 15 35.54 12.90 -9.76
N LEU A 16 34.56 13.49 -10.44
CA LEU A 16 33.51 12.73 -11.16
C LEU A 16 34.10 11.93 -12.34
N ARG A 17 35.06 12.49 -13.08
CA ARG A 17 35.76 11.76 -14.17
C ARG A 17 36.60 10.60 -13.67
N SER A 18 37.03 10.62 -12.40
CA SER A 18 37.80 9.53 -11.79
C SER A 18 36.94 8.43 -11.18
N LEU A 19 35.62 8.61 -11.02
CA LEU A 19 34.68 7.60 -10.46
C LEU A 19 34.76 6.24 -11.22
N PRO A 20 34.74 6.19 -12.56
CA PRO A 20 34.82 4.91 -13.29
C PRO A 20 36.13 4.14 -13.03
N ARG A 21 37.17 4.82 -12.58
CA ARG A 21 38.47 4.19 -12.25
C ARG A 21 38.48 3.53 -10.86
N ARG A 22 37.40 3.74 -10.07
CA ARG A 22 37.24 3.23 -8.70
C ARG A 22 35.85 2.61 -8.51
N PRO A 23 35.49 1.59 -9.31
CA PRO A 23 34.12 1.09 -9.35
C PRO A 23 33.71 0.46 -8.00
N GLY A 24 34.63 -0.14 -7.25
CA GLY A 24 34.32 -0.82 -6.00
C GLY A 24 33.81 0.11 -4.91
N THR A 25 34.50 1.24 -4.65
CA THR A 25 34.07 2.20 -3.61
C THR A 25 32.80 2.94 -4.00
N ALA A 26 32.66 3.30 -5.27
CA ALA A 26 31.42 3.90 -5.79
C ALA A 26 30.24 2.94 -5.71
N ALA A 27 30.43 1.68 -6.09
CA ALA A 27 29.39 0.65 -6.03
C ALA A 27 28.91 0.41 -4.59
N VAL A 28 29.80 0.33 -3.61
CA VAL A 28 29.42 0.15 -2.20
C VAL A 28 28.58 1.31 -1.69
N ALA A 29 28.99 2.56 -1.96
CA ALA A 29 28.18 3.73 -1.59
C ALA A 29 26.83 3.74 -2.27
N MET A 30 26.79 3.51 -3.57
CA MET A 30 25.56 3.50 -4.36
C MET A 30 24.62 2.35 -3.95
N SER A 31 25.12 1.15 -3.68
CA SER A 31 24.29 0.00 -3.29
C SER A 31 23.61 0.20 -1.95
N GLY A 32 24.32 0.76 -0.95
CA GLY A 32 23.72 1.09 0.34
C GLY A 32 22.57 2.10 0.23
N ILE A 33 22.77 3.15 -0.57
CA ILE A 33 21.75 4.18 -0.81
C ILE A 33 20.61 3.63 -1.68
N ALA A 34 20.92 2.80 -2.68
CA ALA A 34 19.91 2.16 -3.51
C ALA A 34 19.02 1.20 -2.70
N ALA A 35 19.61 0.43 -1.78
CA ALA A 35 18.86 -0.45 -0.90
C ALA A 35 17.91 0.35 0.02
N LEU A 36 18.41 1.43 0.67
CA LEU A 36 17.56 2.33 1.44
C LEU A 36 16.40 2.87 0.62
N THR A 37 16.71 3.46 -0.55
CA THR A 37 15.70 4.12 -1.39
C THR A 37 14.68 3.11 -1.94
N GLY A 38 15.14 1.92 -2.31
CA GLY A 38 14.28 0.84 -2.78
C GLY A 38 13.30 0.35 -1.70
N VAL A 39 13.77 0.12 -0.48
CA VAL A 39 12.92 -0.29 0.64
C VAL A 39 11.97 0.83 1.05
N PHE A 40 12.45 2.06 1.15
CA PHE A 40 11.62 3.22 1.47
C PHE A 40 10.49 3.41 0.45
N ALA A 41 10.82 3.37 -0.85
CA ALA A 41 9.82 3.42 -1.91
C ALA A 41 8.87 2.21 -1.86
N GLY A 42 9.36 1.02 -1.50
CA GLY A 42 8.55 -0.19 -1.33
C GLY A 42 7.49 -0.05 -0.23
N VAL A 43 7.89 0.41 0.95
CA VAL A 43 6.96 0.63 2.08
C VAL A 43 5.89 1.67 1.72
N LEU A 44 6.30 2.80 1.16
CA LEU A 44 5.36 3.85 0.76
C LEU A 44 4.44 3.39 -0.37
N SER A 45 4.92 2.61 -1.34
CA SER A 45 4.09 2.10 -2.44
C SER A 45 3.09 1.04 -1.97
N MET A 46 3.41 0.28 -0.93
CA MET A 46 2.49 -0.65 -0.28
C MET A 46 1.33 0.12 0.38
N ALA A 47 1.64 1.12 1.20
CA ALA A 47 0.63 1.96 1.84
C ALA A 47 -0.27 2.67 0.82
N SER A 48 0.34 3.30 -0.19
CA SER A 48 -0.39 4.01 -1.25
C SER A 48 -1.24 3.08 -2.12
N GLY A 49 -0.77 1.85 -2.38
CA GLY A 49 -1.53 0.84 -3.13
C GLY A 49 -2.75 0.35 -2.35
N PHE A 50 -2.60 0.11 -1.06
CA PHE A 50 -3.69 -0.28 -0.17
C PHE A 50 -4.74 0.84 -0.06
N GLU A 51 -4.30 2.08 0.22
CA GLU A 51 -5.14 3.27 0.28
C GLU A 51 -5.94 3.46 -1.02
N LYS A 52 -5.29 3.39 -2.17
CA LYS A 52 -5.94 3.50 -3.47
C LYS A 52 -7.02 2.43 -3.70
N THR A 53 -6.78 1.20 -3.25
CA THR A 53 -7.76 0.10 -3.35
C THR A 53 -8.96 0.35 -2.46
N MET A 54 -8.74 0.78 -1.23
CA MET A 54 -9.78 1.10 -0.26
C MET A 54 -10.61 2.31 -0.68
N ASP A 55 -9.98 3.43 -1.02
CA ASP A 55 -10.64 4.67 -1.46
C ASP A 55 -11.44 4.47 -2.76
N GLY A 56 -10.99 3.54 -3.60
CA GLY A 56 -11.70 3.13 -4.81
C GLY A 56 -12.95 2.30 -4.56
N THR A 57 -13.12 1.77 -3.33
CA THR A 57 -14.13 0.74 -3.06
C THR A 57 -15.52 1.31 -2.83
N GLY A 58 -15.69 2.33 -2.06
CA GLY A 58 -17.02 2.78 -1.63
C GLY A 58 -17.72 3.71 -2.61
N ARG A 59 -19.06 3.74 -2.51
CA ARG A 59 -19.95 4.72 -3.16
C ARG A 59 -20.40 5.76 -2.14
N ALA A 60 -20.53 7.01 -2.58
CA ALA A 60 -21.03 8.08 -1.72
C ALA A 60 -22.55 8.03 -1.53
N ASP A 61 -23.26 7.43 -2.52
CA ASP A 61 -24.71 7.25 -2.54
C ASP A 61 -25.17 5.91 -1.94
N VAL A 62 -24.26 5.18 -1.29
CA VAL A 62 -24.58 3.94 -0.54
C VAL A 62 -24.23 4.17 0.93
N ALA A 63 -25.22 3.90 1.79
CA ALA A 63 -25.05 3.87 3.23
C ALA A 63 -24.74 2.44 3.70
N LEU A 64 -23.85 2.33 4.67
CA LEU A 64 -23.62 1.14 5.48
C LEU A 64 -24.25 1.36 6.85
N VAL A 65 -25.17 0.47 7.22
CA VAL A 65 -25.73 0.44 8.56
C VAL A 65 -25.07 -0.69 9.32
N LEU A 66 -24.40 -0.35 10.41
CA LEU A 66 -23.74 -1.27 11.33
C LEU A 66 -24.33 -1.11 12.73
N ARG A 67 -24.20 -2.13 13.56
CA ARG A 67 -24.52 -2.01 14.98
C ARG A 67 -23.64 -0.93 15.62
N SER A 68 -24.21 -0.10 16.47
CA SER A 68 -23.48 1.00 17.10
C SER A 68 -22.23 0.54 17.86
N GLY A 69 -21.13 1.27 17.63
CA GLY A 69 -19.81 0.95 18.16
C GLY A 69 -19.07 -0.14 17.41
N SER A 70 -19.61 -0.67 16.28
CA SER A 70 -18.89 -1.63 15.43
C SER A 70 -17.96 -0.90 14.46
N THR A 71 -16.66 -1.22 14.54
CA THR A 71 -15.63 -0.68 13.64
C THR A 71 -15.40 -1.54 12.38
N ALA A 72 -15.96 -2.76 12.35
CA ALA A 72 -15.87 -3.67 11.21
C ALA A 72 -17.19 -4.44 11.04
N GLU A 73 -17.52 -4.83 9.82
CA GLU A 73 -18.72 -5.59 9.48
C GLU A 73 -18.82 -6.91 10.29
N LEU A 74 -17.69 -7.59 10.49
CA LEU A 74 -17.61 -8.85 11.23
C LEU A 74 -18.11 -8.73 12.69
N ASN A 75 -17.94 -7.56 13.32
CA ASN A 75 -18.28 -7.31 14.72
C ASN A 75 -19.72 -6.79 14.89
N SER A 76 -20.41 -6.53 13.80
CA SER A 76 -21.81 -6.08 13.78
C SER A 76 -22.75 -7.27 13.66
N ARG A 77 -23.94 -7.17 14.28
CA ARG A 77 -24.97 -8.20 14.17
C ARG A 77 -26.37 -7.60 14.30
N PHE A 78 -27.23 -7.97 13.35
CA PHE A 78 -28.66 -7.67 13.32
C PHE A 78 -29.48 -8.95 13.30
N THR A 79 -30.70 -8.90 13.83
CA THR A 79 -31.72 -9.90 13.57
C THR A 79 -32.40 -9.61 12.22
N GLY A 80 -33.11 -10.61 11.66
CA GLY A 80 -33.92 -10.40 10.45
C GLY A 80 -34.95 -9.29 10.62
N GLU A 81 -35.63 -9.22 11.78
CA GLU A 81 -36.60 -8.15 12.09
C GLU A 81 -35.94 -6.75 12.07
N GLN A 82 -34.74 -6.61 12.63
CA GLN A 82 -34.01 -5.36 12.61
C GLN A 82 -33.59 -4.96 11.18
N ALA A 83 -33.15 -5.92 10.38
CA ALA A 83 -32.80 -5.68 8.97
C ALA A 83 -34.05 -5.25 8.15
N ASP A 84 -35.22 -5.82 8.44
CA ASP A 84 -36.47 -5.41 7.79
C ASP A 84 -36.91 -3.99 8.22
N VAL A 85 -36.72 -3.61 9.48
CA VAL A 85 -36.97 -2.22 9.91
C VAL A 85 -36.07 -1.25 9.16
N ILE A 86 -34.77 -1.57 9.01
CA ILE A 86 -33.83 -0.74 8.29
C ILE A 86 -34.23 -0.65 6.81
N ARG A 87 -34.65 -1.76 6.19
CA ARG A 87 -35.01 -1.84 4.75
C ARG A 87 -36.08 -0.83 4.36
N TYR A 88 -37.06 -0.56 5.21
CA TYR A 88 -38.18 0.32 4.91
C TYR A 88 -38.06 1.72 5.52
N ALA A 89 -36.91 2.05 6.08
CA ALA A 89 -36.65 3.35 6.69
C ALA A 89 -36.68 4.50 5.65
N PRO A 90 -37.05 5.71 6.06
CA PRO A 90 -36.93 6.91 5.22
C PRO A 90 -35.48 7.15 4.76
N GLY A 91 -35.31 7.83 3.63
CA GLY A 91 -34.01 8.17 3.07
C GLY A 91 -33.41 7.07 2.20
N ILE A 92 -34.05 5.89 2.07
CA ILE A 92 -33.61 4.81 1.19
C ILE A 92 -34.23 5.01 -0.20
N ALA A 93 -33.39 4.91 -1.22
CA ALA A 93 -33.80 4.96 -2.61
C ALA A 93 -34.62 3.72 -2.99
N ARG A 94 -35.54 3.88 -3.94
CA ARG A 94 -36.36 2.81 -4.48
C ARG A 94 -36.08 2.64 -5.96
N ASP A 95 -36.17 1.40 -6.43
CA ASP A 95 -36.04 1.09 -7.84
C ASP A 95 -37.31 1.51 -8.64
N ALA A 96 -37.33 1.18 -9.95
CA ALA A 96 -38.43 1.54 -10.84
C ALA A 96 -39.73 0.81 -10.48
N GLU A 97 -39.66 -0.32 -9.81
CA GLU A 97 -40.76 -1.15 -9.33
C GLU A 97 -41.27 -0.68 -7.93
N GLY A 98 -40.55 0.27 -7.30
CA GLY A 98 -40.91 0.82 -5.98
C GLY A 98 -40.33 0.04 -4.82
N GLU A 99 -39.48 -0.98 -5.07
CA GLU A 99 -38.83 -1.76 -4.05
C GLU A 99 -37.56 -1.02 -3.51
N PRO A 100 -37.27 -1.14 -2.20
CA PRO A 100 -36.10 -0.48 -1.64
C PRO A 100 -34.79 -1.10 -2.14
N GLU A 101 -33.86 -0.26 -2.57
CA GLU A 101 -32.52 -0.69 -3.02
C GLU A 101 -31.63 -1.00 -1.82
N VAL A 102 -31.86 -2.15 -1.20
CA VAL A 102 -31.20 -2.62 0.04
C VAL A 102 -30.68 -4.04 -0.11
N SER A 103 -29.53 -4.30 0.44
CA SER A 103 -28.97 -5.65 0.62
C SER A 103 -28.54 -5.83 2.09
N ALA A 104 -29.24 -6.74 2.77
CA ALA A 104 -28.81 -7.22 4.08
C ALA A 104 -27.82 -8.36 3.87
N GLU A 105 -26.63 -8.24 4.44
CA GLU A 105 -25.48 -9.08 4.11
C GLU A 105 -24.85 -9.71 5.34
N LEU A 106 -24.19 -10.83 5.07
CA LEU A 106 -23.46 -11.60 6.06
C LEU A 106 -22.02 -11.77 5.60
N PHE A 107 -21.08 -11.44 6.45
CA PHE A 107 -19.67 -11.60 6.20
C PHE A 107 -19.12 -12.78 7.00
N TRP A 108 -18.54 -13.76 6.32
CA TRP A 108 -17.98 -14.96 6.94
C TRP A 108 -16.56 -15.21 6.46
N ILE A 109 -15.72 -15.76 7.31
CA ILE A 109 -14.34 -16.08 6.94
C ILE A 109 -14.23 -17.58 6.71
N VAL A 110 -13.69 -17.97 5.56
CA VAL A 110 -13.37 -19.34 5.22
C VAL A 110 -11.89 -19.47 4.87
N ASN A 111 -11.37 -20.69 4.93
CA ASN A 111 -9.98 -20.97 4.59
C ASN A 111 -9.88 -21.51 3.17
N ALA A 112 -8.96 -20.95 2.39
CA ALA A 112 -8.60 -21.43 1.07
C ALA A 112 -7.08 -21.56 0.93
N VAL A 113 -6.63 -22.46 0.06
CA VAL A 113 -5.19 -22.68 -0.14
C VAL A 113 -4.63 -21.63 -1.08
N GLY A 114 -3.65 -20.88 -0.61
CA GLY A 114 -2.96 -19.86 -1.40
C GLY A 114 -2.11 -20.47 -2.52
N LYS A 115 -2.19 -19.91 -3.74
CA LYS A 115 -1.42 -20.37 -4.91
C LYS A 115 0.09 -20.21 -4.72
N SER A 116 0.53 -19.15 -4.07
CA SER A 116 1.95 -18.83 -3.88
C SER A 116 2.56 -19.51 -2.66
N SER A 117 1.80 -19.64 -1.57
CA SER A 117 2.29 -20.17 -0.30
C SER A 117 2.07 -21.68 -0.16
N GLY A 118 1.06 -22.23 -0.84
CA GLY A 118 0.60 -23.60 -0.63
C GLY A 118 -0.03 -23.86 0.75
N THR A 119 -0.23 -22.80 1.55
CA THR A 119 -0.82 -22.86 2.89
C THR A 119 -2.22 -22.29 2.90
N GLU A 120 -3.03 -22.70 3.88
CA GLU A 120 -4.35 -22.12 4.10
C GLU A 120 -4.25 -20.66 4.56
N ALA A 121 -5.13 -19.83 4.02
CA ALA A 121 -5.27 -18.44 4.40
C ALA A 121 -6.76 -18.02 4.37
N ASN A 122 -7.07 -16.99 5.15
CA ASN A 122 -8.42 -16.49 5.29
C ASN A 122 -8.89 -15.77 4.03
N VAL A 123 -10.08 -16.12 3.54
CA VAL A 123 -10.77 -15.40 2.47
C VAL A 123 -12.19 -15.08 2.92
N ALA A 124 -12.68 -13.90 2.54
CA ALA A 124 -14.04 -13.47 2.86
C ALA A 124 -15.05 -14.20 1.96
N LEU A 125 -16.03 -14.84 2.59
CA LEU A 125 -17.23 -15.35 1.93
C LEU A 125 -18.40 -14.47 2.36
N ARG A 126 -18.93 -13.70 1.42
CA ARG A 126 -20.03 -12.77 1.68
C ARG A 126 -21.35 -13.33 1.16
N GLY A 127 -22.33 -13.42 2.02
CA GLY A 127 -23.72 -13.65 1.62
C GLY A 127 -24.38 -12.33 1.26
N ILE A 128 -24.85 -12.20 0.03
CA ILE A 128 -25.54 -11.01 -0.46
C ILE A 128 -26.97 -11.36 -0.91
N GLN A 129 -27.83 -10.35 -0.95
CA GLN A 129 -29.12 -10.41 -1.63
C GLN A 129 -28.94 -10.04 -3.11
N PRO A 130 -29.89 -10.36 -4.02
CA PRO A 130 -29.78 -10.02 -5.45
C PRO A 130 -29.53 -8.53 -5.73
N THR A 131 -30.10 -7.63 -4.94
CA THR A 131 -29.85 -6.18 -4.99
C THR A 131 -28.40 -5.82 -4.64
N GLY A 132 -27.66 -6.69 -3.99
CA GLY A 132 -26.27 -6.46 -3.60
C GLY A 132 -25.33 -6.21 -4.78
N TYR A 133 -25.62 -6.77 -5.95
CA TYR A 133 -24.81 -6.52 -7.15
C TYR A 133 -24.91 -5.06 -7.63
N SER A 134 -26.12 -4.49 -7.68
CA SER A 134 -26.34 -3.11 -8.15
C SER A 134 -25.81 -2.04 -7.19
N LEU A 135 -25.66 -2.39 -5.93
CA LEU A 135 -25.09 -1.50 -4.91
C LEU A 135 -23.57 -1.38 -5.00
N ARG A 136 -22.87 -2.28 -5.73
CA ARG A 136 -21.42 -2.23 -5.90
C ARG A 136 -21.02 -1.33 -7.04
N LYS A 137 -20.00 -0.49 -6.78
CA LYS A 137 -19.41 0.34 -7.81
C LYS A 137 -18.69 -0.53 -8.85
N ASP A 138 -18.92 -0.21 -10.12
CA ASP A 138 -18.21 -0.84 -11.26
C ASP A 138 -18.31 -2.38 -11.29
N TYR A 139 -19.40 -2.94 -10.68
CA TYR A 139 -19.64 -4.38 -10.75
C TYR A 139 -19.81 -4.84 -12.20
N ARG A 140 -19.05 -5.86 -12.57
CA ARG A 140 -19.13 -6.52 -13.87
C ARG A 140 -18.84 -8.01 -13.71
N LEU A 141 -19.74 -8.84 -14.21
CA LEU A 141 -19.46 -10.27 -14.38
C LEU A 141 -18.50 -10.45 -15.56
N ALA A 142 -17.28 -10.92 -15.30
CA ALA A 142 -16.25 -11.06 -16.33
C ALA A 142 -16.27 -12.45 -16.99
N GLU A 143 -16.61 -13.50 -16.24
CA GLU A 143 -16.70 -14.88 -16.73
C GLU A 143 -17.85 -15.62 -16.06
N GLY A 144 -18.47 -16.55 -16.79
CA GLY A 144 -19.51 -17.43 -16.26
C GLY A 144 -20.85 -16.74 -16.04
N ARG A 145 -21.51 -17.06 -14.94
CA ARG A 145 -22.79 -16.49 -14.52
C ARG A 145 -22.81 -16.17 -13.03
N GLU A 146 -23.74 -15.35 -12.60
CA GLU A 146 -24.04 -15.12 -11.20
C GLU A 146 -24.54 -16.39 -10.52
N PHE A 147 -24.49 -16.45 -9.19
CA PHE A 147 -25.04 -17.57 -8.44
C PHE A 147 -26.58 -17.57 -8.54
N THR A 148 -27.17 -18.75 -8.48
CA THR A 148 -28.63 -18.93 -8.41
C THR A 148 -29.04 -18.89 -6.93
N PRO A 149 -29.99 -18.04 -6.54
CA PRO A 149 -30.50 -18.02 -5.16
C PRO A 149 -30.97 -19.40 -4.69
N GLY A 150 -30.67 -19.72 -3.44
CA GLY A 150 -31.02 -21.01 -2.81
C GLY A 150 -30.11 -22.18 -3.16
N ARG A 151 -29.01 -21.96 -3.92
CA ARG A 151 -28.02 -23.01 -4.26
C ARG A 151 -26.68 -22.74 -3.63
N PHE A 152 -25.92 -23.80 -3.37
CA PHE A 152 -24.51 -23.73 -2.94
C PHE A 152 -23.61 -23.33 -4.11
N GLU A 153 -23.82 -22.17 -4.61
CA GLU A 153 -23.10 -21.55 -5.72
C GLU A 153 -22.44 -20.28 -5.22
N LEU A 154 -21.28 -19.96 -5.80
CA LEU A 154 -20.60 -18.71 -5.50
C LEU A 154 -19.97 -18.09 -6.75
N VAL A 155 -19.85 -16.78 -6.75
CA VAL A 155 -19.03 -16.01 -7.69
C VAL A 155 -17.78 -15.50 -7.00
N VAL A 156 -16.69 -15.46 -7.72
CA VAL A 156 -15.37 -15.18 -7.18
C VAL A 156 -14.87 -13.84 -7.70
N GLY A 157 -14.37 -12.99 -6.82
CA GLY A 157 -13.66 -11.78 -7.22
C GLY A 157 -12.34 -12.11 -7.92
N ARG A 158 -11.93 -11.29 -8.90
CA ARG A 158 -10.69 -11.47 -9.66
C ARG A 158 -9.46 -11.58 -8.73
N GLY A 159 -9.38 -10.77 -7.69
CA GLY A 159 -8.29 -10.78 -6.72
C GLY A 159 -8.24 -12.10 -5.94
N ALA A 160 -9.38 -12.61 -5.45
CA ALA A 160 -9.46 -13.90 -4.77
C ALA A 160 -9.03 -15.04 -5.70
N ARG A 161 -9.53 -15.05 -6.94
CA ARG A 161 -9.13 -16.05 -7.95
C ARG A 161 -7.63 -16.04 -8.21
N SER A 162 -7.00 -14.88 -8.24
CA SER A 162 -5.56 -14.80 -8.49
C SER A 162 -4.71 -15.39 -7.36
N GLN A 163 -5.22 -15.35 -6.13
CA GLN A 163 -4.49 -15.70 -4.92
C GLN A 163 -4.73 -17.15 -4.45
N PHE A 164 -5.94 -17.69 -4.66
CA PHE A 164 -6.34 -18.98 -4.10
C PHE A 164 -6.54 -20.04 -5.14
N MET A 165 -6.27 -21.30 -4.78
CA MET A 165 -6.51 -22.48 -5.62
C MET A 165 -7.99 -22.88 -5.61
N GLY A 166 -8.44 -23.53 -6.70
CA GLY A 166 -9.79 -24.13 -6.77
C GLY A 166 -10.93 -23.14 -6.98
N LEU A 167 -10.64 -21.88 -7.35
CA LEU A 167 -11.59 -20.81 -7.55
C LEU A 167 -11.86 -20.50 -9.04
N GLU A 168 -11.63 -21.48 -9.92
CA GLU A 168 -11.94 -21.31 -11.34
C GLU A 168 -13.43 -21.62 -11.62
N PRO A 169 -14.11 -20.84 -12.49
CA PRO A 169 -15.49 -21.14 -12.87
C PRO A 169 -15.67 -22.59 -13.36
N GLY A 170 -16.70 -23.27 -12.86
CA GLY A 170 -16.99 -24.68 -13.10
C GLY A 170 -16.35 -25.64 -12.11
N GLN A 171 -15.43 -25.19 -11.24
CA GLN A 171 -14.86 -26.02 -10.18
C GLN A 171 -15.73 -26.04 -8.93
N THR A 172 -15.60 -27.11 -8.15
CA THR A 172 -16.22 -27.22 -6.83
C THR A 172 -15.13 -27.09 -5.77
N ILE A 173 -15.34 -26.17 -4.83
CA ILE A 173 -14.47 -25.97 -3.67
C ILE A 173 -15.21 -26.34 -2.38
N ARG A 174 -14.47 -26.86 -1.41
CA ARG A 174 -15.02 -27.25 -0.13
C ARG A 174 -14.58 -26.30 0.98
N PHE A 175 -15.54 -25.69 1.67
CA PHE A 175 -15.31 -24.92 2.87
C PHE A 175 -15.95 -25.62 4.07
N GLY A 176 -15.14 -26.11 4.98
CA GLY A 176 -15.61 -26.91 6.11
C GLY A 176 -16.31 -28.20 5.65
N LYS A 177 -17.62 -28.28 5.92
CA LYS A 177 -18.46 -29.44 5.53
C LYS A 177 -19.24 -29.24 4.24
N THR A 178 -19.23 -28.05 3.67
CA THR A 178 -20.08 -27.64 2.53
C THR A 178 -19.26 -27.54 1.27
N GLU A 179 -19.79 -28.06 0.19
CA GLU A 179 -19.24 -27.95 -1.15
C GLU A 179 -19.96 -26.83 -1.92
N TRP A 180 -19.16 -26.00 -2.60
CA TRP A 180 -19.63 -24.82 -3.32
C TRP A 180 -19.21 -24.91 -4.78
N LEU A 181 -20.13 -24.71 -5.69
CA LEU A 181 -19.83 -24.60 -7.12
C LEU A 181 -19.46 -23.15 -7.46
N VAL A 182 -18.28 -22.95 -8.02
CA VAL A 182 -17.87 -21.66 -8.59
C VAL A 182 -18.60 -21.46 -9.91
N THR A 183 -19.51 -20.48 -10.00
CA THR A 183 -20.32 -20.24 -11.20
C THR A 183 -19.79 -19.16 -12.10
N GLY A 184 -19.01 -18.23 -11.57
CA GLY A 184 -18.46 -17.12 -12.34
C GLY A 184 -17.39 -16.33 -11.61
N MET A 185 -16.83 -15.38 -12.33
CA MET A 185 -15.85 -14.42 -11.80
C MET A 185 -16.32 -13.00 -12.06
N PHE A 186 -16.22 -12.14 -11.06
CA PHE A 186 -16.58 -10.74 -11.14
C PHE A 186 -15.40 -9.79 -10.94
N GLU A 187 -15.58 -8.57 -11.39
CA GLU A 187 -14.69 -7.42 -11.22
C GLU A 187 -15.46 -6.23 -10.67
N THR A 188 -14.77 -5.39 -9.91
CA THR A 188 -15.32 -4.15 -9.34
C THR A 188 -14.31 -3.00 -9.42
N GLY A 189 -13.57 -2.91 -10.55
CA GLY A 189 -12.62 -1.84 -10.80
C GLY A 189 -11.38 -1.86 -9.88
N GLY A 190 -11.00 -3.01 -9.35
CA GLY A 190 -9.84 -3.17 -8.44
C GLY A 190 -10.15 -2.79 -7.00
N SER A 191 -11.41 -2.81 -6.59
CA SER A 191 -11.84 -2.56 -5.20
C SER A 191 -11.57 -3.76 -4.28
N VAL A 192 -11.72 -3.56 -2.95
CA VAL A 192 -11.58 -4.64 -1.96
C VAL A 192 -12.52 -5.82 -2.23
N PHE A 193 -13.67 -5.58 -2.85
CA PHE A 193 -14.65 -6.62 -3.16
C PHE A 193 -14.09 -7.69 -4.09
N GLU A 194 -13.11 -7.38 -4.94
CA GLU A 194 -12.45 -8.38 -5.76
C GLU A 194 -11.66 -9.43 -4.96
N SER A 195 -11.43 -9.20 -3.68
CA SER A 195 -10.79 -10.15 -2.77
C SER A 195 -11.78 -11.12 -2.12
N GLU A 196 -13.07 -11.01 -2.40
CA GLU A 196 -14.15 -11.75 -1.77
C GLU A 196 -14.73 -12.84 -2.67
N LEU A 197 -15.44 -13.76 -2.03
CA LEU A 197 -16.34 -14.74 -2.64
C LEU A 197 -17.76 -14.35 -2.29
N TRP A 198 -18.69 -14.32 -3.26
CA TRP A 198 -20.09 -13.96 -2.99
C TRP A 198 -21.04 -15.11 -3.26
N CYS A 199 -22.00 -15.30 -2.35
CA CYS A 199 -23.03 -16.32 -2.44
C CYS A 199 -24.38 -15.75 -1.96
N ASP A 200 -25.43 -16.56 -2.07
CA ASP A 200 -26.74 -16.22 -1.48
C ASP A 200 -26.63 -16.19 0.06
N VAL A 201 -27.13 -15.11 0.66
CA VAL A 201 -27.06 -14.90 2.11
C VAL A 201 -27.85 -15.98 2.88
N ASN A 202 -29.00 -16.46 2.38
CA ASN A 202 -29.80 -17.49 3.03
C ASN A 202 -29.10 -18.85 2.99
N VAL A 203 -28.40 -19.12 1.90
CA VAL A 203 -27.58 -20.34 1.77
C VAL A 203 -26.40 -20.28 2.73
N LEU A 204 -25.74 -19.11 2.85
CA LEU A 204 -24.64 -18.92 3.81
C LEU A 204 -25.12 -19.12 5.25
N GLN A 205 -26.25 -18.52 5.64
CA GLN A 205 -26.87 -18.70 6.95
C GLN A 205 -27.13 -20.18 7.26
N SER A 206 -27.68 -20.91 6.30
CA SER A 206 -27.98 -22.34 6.44
C SER A 206 -26.71 -23.20 6.55
N ALA A 207 -25.69 -22.91 5.70
CA ALA A 207 -24.44 -23.68 5.65
C ALA A 207 -23.68 -23.63 6.98
N TYR A 208 -23.71 -22.50 7.64
CA TYR A 208 -22.95 -22.26 8.89
C TYR A 208 -23.82 -22.14 10.14
N GLN A 209 -25.14 -22.45 10.04
CA GLN A 209 -26.10 -22.44 11.15
C GLN A 209 -26.16 -21.10 11.89
N LEU A 210 -26.15 -20.00 11.14
CA LEU A 210 -26.07 -18.64 11.68
C LEU A 210 -27.43 -18.02 12.03
N GLY A 211 -28.52 -18.79 11.87
CA GLY A 211 -29.88 -18.30 12.05
C GLY A 211 -30.27 -17.34 10.91
N ASN A 212 -31.13 -16.35 11.23
CA ASN A 212 -31.59 -15.31 10.31
C ASN A 212 -30.86 -13.96 10.55
N GLY A 213 -29.64 -14.01 11.08
CA GLY A 213 -28.86 -12.80 11.40
C GLY A 213 -28.12 -12.24 10.19
N PHE A 214 -27.89 -10.93 10.23
CA PHE A 214 -27.10 -10.17 9.26
C PHE A 214 -26.03 -9.37 10.00
N GLN A 215 -25.01 -8.90 9.29
CA GLN A 215 -23.93 -8.12 9.88
C GLN A 215 -23.90 -6.69 9.37
N VAL A 216 -24.32 -6.47 8.15
CA VAL A 216 -24.40 -5.15 7.56
C VAL A 216 -25.64 -5.01 6.70
N VAL A 217 -26.24 -3.83 6.69
CA VAL A 217 -27.28 -3.49 5.74
C VAL A 217 -26.71 -2.39 4.85
N ARG A 218 -26.60 -2.67 3.55
CA ARG A 218 -26.22 -1.70 2.52
C ARG A 218 -27.48 -1.18 1.88
N ALA A 219 -27.60 0.14 1.77
CA ALA A 219 -28.76 0.78 1.19
C ALA A 219 -28.31 1.92 0.28
N ARG A 220 -28.89 2.01 -0.92
CA ARG A 220 -28.75 3.26 -1.70
C ARG A 220 -29.59 4.34 -1.04
N VAL A 221 -29.01 5.53 -0.88
CA VAL A 221 -29.72 6.67 -0.29
C VAL A 221 -30.33 7.55 -1.36
N ASP A 222 -31.50 8.14 -1.04
CA ASP A 222 -32.26 9.00 -1.94
C ASP A 222 -31.74 10.45 -1.88
N GLY A 223 -30.96 10.82 -2.89
CA GLY A 223 -30.41 12.18 -3.00
C GLY A 223 -29.33 12.50 -1.97
N ALA A 224 -29.01 13.79 -1.84
CA ALA A 224 -27.91 14.26 -0.99
C ALA A 224 -28.21 14.13 0.51
N ASP A 225 -29.46 14.29 0.91
CA ASP A 225 -29.92 14.28 2.31
C ASP A 225 -30.39 12.92 2.79
N GLY A 226 -30.49 11.92 1.87
CA GLY A 226 -31.04 10.60 2.17
C GLY A 226 -30.30 9.88 3.31
N ARG A 227 -28.97 10.03 3.38
CA ARG A 227 -28.20 9.44 4.49
C ARG A 227 -28.55 10.05 5.83
N LEU A 228 -28.72 11.36 5.91
CA LEU A 228 -29.07 12.07 7.16
C LEU A 228 -30.50 11.70 7.58
N GLN A 229 -31.43 11.61 6.63
CA GLN A 229 -32.82 11.17 6.91
C GLN A 229 -32.84 9.73 7.44
N LEU A 230 -32.03 8.85 6.85
CA LEU A 230 -31.87 7.47 7.31
C LEU A 230 -31.29 7.42 8.73
N GLU A 231 -30.23 8.18 9.00
CA GLU A 231 -29.58 8.25 10.31
C GLU A 231 -30.54 8.75 11.39
N GLU A 232 -31.32 9.82 11.11
CA GLU A 232 -32.32 10.36 12.02
C GLU A 232 -33.45 9.34 12.28
N ALA A 233 -33.99 8.76 11.22
CA ALA A 233 -35.10 7.79 11.33
C ALA A 233 -34.70 6.51 12.11
N LEU A 234 -33.45 6.03 11.93
CA LEU A 234 -32.97 4.85 12.64
C LEU A 234 -32.53 5.20 14.07
N GLY A 235 -32.07 6.42 14.34
CA GLY A 235 -31.70 6.92 15.67
C GLY A 235 -32.90 7.08 16.59
N ASP A 236 -34.07 7.39 16.05
CA ASP A 236 -35.33 7.55 16.79
C ASP A 236 -35.98 6.20 17.13
N ASP A 237 -35.61 5.10 16.44
CA ASP A 237 -36.20 3.78 16.68
C ASP A 237 -35.52 3.04 17.84
N GLN A 238 -36.21 2.94 18.95
CA GLN A 238 -35.71 2.28 20.17
C GLN A 238 -35.37 0.78 20.01
N ARG A 239 -35.83 0.14 18.92
CA ARG A 239 -35.49 -1.27 18.62
C ARG A 239 -34.09 -1.42 18.04
N LEU A 240 -33.49 -0.32 17.60
CA LEU A 240 -32.22 -0.28 16.91
C LEU A 240 -31.17 0.46 17.75
N SER A 241 -29.93 0.01 17.65
CA SER A 241 -28.76 0.73 18.09
C SER A 241 -27.73 0.61 16.98
N VAL A 242 -27.75 1.58 16.07
CA VAL A 242 -27.02 1.52 14.79
C VAL A 242 -26.30 2.82 14.50
N ASP A 243 -25.22 2.69 13.74
CA ASP A 243 -24.48 3.80 13.14
C ASP A 243 -24.64 3.73 11.60
N VAL A 244 -24.89 4.88 10.97
CA VAL A 244 -25.07 4.99 9.54
C VAL A 244 -23.87 5.67 8.90
N TRP A 245 -23.05 4.90 8.23
CA TRP A 245 -21.84 5.37 7.56
C TRP A 245 -22.11 5.60 6.06
N SER A 246 -21.42 6.55 5.44
CA SER A 246 -21.24 6.51 3.99
C SER A 246 -20.28 5.37 3.67
N GLU A 247 -20.61 4.52 2.68
CA GLU A 247 -19.74 3.41 2.29
C GLU A 247 -18.34 3.91 1.91
N LYS A 248 -18.26 5.02 1.18
CA LYS A 248 -16.99 5.65 0.82
C LYS A 248 -16.17 6.04 2.04
N GLN A 249 -16.80 6.72 3.02
CA GLN A 249 -16.11 7.17 4.22
C GLN A 249 -15.64 5.97 5.07
N PHE A 250 -16.47 4.94 5.22
CA PHE A 250 -16.13 3.74 5.97
C PHE A 250 -14.85 3.06 5.44
N TYR A 251 -14.73 2.92 4.12
CA TYR A 251 -13.52 2.32 3.55
C TYR A 251 -12.32 3.28 3.56
N SER A 252 -12.53 4.59 3.41
CA SER A 252 -11.45 5.57 3.51
C SER A 252 -10.87 5.65 4.93
N ASP A 253 -11.71 5.61 5.98
CA ASP A 253 -11.25 5.60 7.37
C ASP A 253 -10.44 4.32 7.67
N GLN A 254 -10.88 3.15 7.18
CA GLN A 254 -10.10 1.91 7.28
C GLN A 254 -8.79 1.95 6.51
N ALA A 255 -8.77 2.65 5.35
CA ALA A 255 -7.56 2.86 4.57
C ALA A 255 -6.53 3.66 5.35
N GLU A 256 -6.95 4.77 5.94
CA GLU A 256 -6.09 5.67 6.73
C GLU A 256 -5.50 4.93 7.94
N ASP A 257 -6.31 4.19 8.68
CA ASP A 257 -5.85 3.40 9.83
C ASP A 257 -4.79 2.38 9.43
N THR A 258 -5.02 1.60 8.37
CA THR A 258 -4.07 0.58 7.91
C THR A 258 -2.82 1.21 7.30
N ALA A 259 -2.96 2.26 6.49
CA ALA A 259 -1.82 2.98 5.93
C ALA A 259 -0.97 3.62 7.03
N SER A 260 -1.58 4.14 8.08
CA SER A 260 -0.88 4.68 9.25
C SER A 260 -0.08 3.61 9.98
N LEU A 261 -0.62 2.40 10.15
CA LEU A 261 0.11 1.26 10.73
C LEU A 261 1.31 0.87 9.87
N ILE A 262 1.14 0.77 8.56
CA ILE A 262 2.23 0.46 7.61
C ILE A 262 3.31 1.54 7.71
N ASN A 263 2.95 2.81 7.73
CA ASN A 263 3.87 3.92 7.83
C ASN A 263 4.56 3.97 9.19
N ASN A 264 3.85 3.73 10.29
CA ASN A 264 4.38 3.74 11.65
C ASN A 264 5.40 2.62 11.89
N ILE A 265 5.31 1.50 11.18
CA ILE A 265 6.30 0.42 11.23
C ILE A 265 7.41 0.66 10.20
N GLY A 266 7.04 1.05 8.98
CA GLY A 266 7.97 1.18 7.86
C GLY A 266 8.91 2.38 7.99
N LEU A 267 8.44 3.50 8.56
CA LEU A 267 9.27 4.69 8.74
C LEU A 267 10.46 4.47 9.70
N PRO A 268 10.30 3.88 10.90
CA PRO A 268 11.43 3.53 11.76
C PRO A 268 12.43 2.59 11.10
N ILE A 269 11.95 1.57 10.37
CA ILE A 269 12.82 0.66 9.61
C ILE A 269 13.61 1.44 8.56
N SER A 270 12.96 2.32 7.83
CA SER A 270 13.61 3.16 6.80
C SER A 270 14.64 4.11 7.42
N ILE A 271 14.39 4.66 8.60
CA ILE A 271 15.35 5.50 9.34
C ILE A 271 16.57 4.68 9.75
N LEU A 272 16.37 3.47 10.31
CA LEU A 272 17.49 2.58 10.68
C LEU A 272 18.32 2.20 9.46
N MET A 273 17.69 1.89 8.33
CA MET A 273 18.41 1.64 7.07
C MET A 273 19.14 2.89 6.58
N GLY A 274 18.53 4.07 6.76
CA GLY A 274 19.15 5.36 6.44
C GLY A 274 20.44 5.59 7.23
N ILE A 275 20.44 5.29 8.52
CA ILE A 275 21.63 5.34 9.37
C ILE A 275 22.70 4.39 8.83
N GLY A 276 22.34 3.15 8.51
CA GLY A 276 23.24 2.18 7.88
C GLY A 276 23.82 2.68 6.55
N ALA A 277 22.98 3.29 5.71
CA ALA A 277 23.42 3.87 4.44
C ALA A 277 24.38 5.06 4.62
N VAL A 278 24.18 5.90 5.66
CA VAL A 278 25.12 6.97 6.03
C VAL A 278 26.47 6.38 6.40
N PHE A 279 26.53 5.33 7.23
CA PHE A 279 27.79 4.67 7.58
C PHE A 279 28.46 4.00 6.37
N ALA A 280 27.70 3.40 5.47
CA ALA A 280 28.22 2.84 4.22
C ALA A 280 28.83 3.94 3.34
N ALA A 281 28.13 5.06 3.18
CA ALA A 281 28.62 6.23 2.44
C ALA A 281 29.88 6.82 3.08
N LEU A 282 29.91 6.99 4.42
CA LEU A 282 31.07 7.44 5.17
C LEU A 282 32.31 6.56 4.90
N ASN A 283 32.16 5.25 5.04
CA ASN A 283 33.25 4.30 4.82
C ASN A 283 33.78 4.32 3.39
N ALA A 284 32.86 4.33 2.42
CA ALA A 284 33.22 4.40 1.01
C ALA A 284 33.94 5.71 0.66
N MET A 285 33.49 6.85 1.20
CA MET A 285 34.11 8.15 0.97
C MET A 285 35.48 8.26 1.68
N TYR A 286 35.63 7.73 2.89
CA TYR A 286 36.93 7.66 3.55
C TYR A 286 37.92 6.81 2.77
N ALA A 287 37.53 5.64 2.28
CA ALA A 287 38.34 4.80 1.43
C ALA A 287 38.73 5.52 0.11
N SER A 288 37.77 6.22 -0.51
CA SER A 288 38.01 7.04 -1.71
C SER A 288 39.06 8.14 -1.47
N ILE A 289 38.96 8.87 -0.35
CA ILE A 289 39.88 9.94 -0.01
C ILE A 289 41.29 9.37 0.31
N ALA A 290 41.36 8.26 1.05
CA ALA A 290 42.64 7.60 1.36
C ALA A 290 43.38 7.14 0.09
N ALA A 291 42.65 6.55 -0.86
CA ALA A 291 43.23 6.14 -2.15
C ALA A 291 43.77 7.30 -2.99
N ARG A 292 43.33 8.55 -2.73
CA ARG A 292 43.68 9.78 -3.48
C ARG A 292 44.47 10.77 -2.64
N ALA A 293 44.95 10.38 -1.47
CA ALA A 293 45.61 11.32 -0.54
C ALA A 293 46.74 12.10 -1.23
N ARG A 294 47.53 11.45 -2.07
CA ARG A 294 48.60 12.10 -2.86
C ARG A 294 48.09 13.10 -3.88
N GLU A 295 47.08 12.74 -4.65
CA GLU A 295 46.46 13.63 -5.65
C GLU A 295 45.92 14.89 -4.96
N LEU A 296 45.19 14.73 -3.86
CA LEU A 296 44.67 15.84 -3.07
C LEU A 296 45.77 16.71 -2.46
N ALA A 297 46.87 16.10 -1.95
CA ALA A 297 48.01 16.82 -1.44
C ALA A 297 48.73 17.63 -2.52
N THR A 298 48.90 17.05 -3.72
CA THR A 298 49.50 17.74 -4.87
C THR A 298 48.66 18.93 -5.32
N LEU A 299 47.34 18.76 -5.44
CA LEU A 299 46.42 19.84 -5.81
C LEU A 299 46.48 21.00 -4.79
N ARG A 300 46.55 20.67 -3.50
CA ARG A 300 46.70 21.68 -2.46
C ARG A 300 48.08 22.38 -2.49
N ALA A 301 49.14 21.65 -2.81
CA ALA A 301 50.49 22.22 -2.96
C ALA A 301 50.55 23.20 -4.16
N VAL A 302 49.76 22.96 -5.22
CA VAL A 302 49.65 23.85 -6.39
C VAL A 302 48.75 25.06 -6.11
N GLY A 303 48.05 25.13 -4.95
CA GLY A 303 47.32 26.32 -4.52
C GLY A 303 45.78 26.19 -4.49
N PHE A 304 45.22 24.97 -4.66
CA PHE A 304 43.79 24.76 -4.43
C PHE A 304 43.43 24.90 -2.94
N GLY A 305 42.41 25.70 -2.65
CA GLY A 305 41.98 25.98 -1.28
C GLY A 305 41.32 24.78 -0.57
N SER A 306 41.32 24.79 0.76
CA SER A 306 40.69 23.75 1.57
C SER A 306 39.20 23.73 1.38
N PHE A 307 38.53 24.88 1.33
CA PHE A 307 37.08 24.98 1.13
C PHE A 307 36.62 24.45 -0.25
N PRO A 308 37.22 24.81 -1.40
CA PRO A 308 36.95 24.18 -2.68
C PRO A 308 37.13 22.66 -2.68
N THR A 309 38.14 22.13 -1.96
CA THR A 309 38.39 20.69 -1.86
C THR A 309 37.26 19.99 -1.06
N ALA A 310 36.83 20.57 0.06
CA ALA A 310 35.70 20.05 0.84
C ALA A 310 34.44 20.03 0.02
N LEU A 311 34.11 21.15 -0.65
CA LEU A 311 32.90 21.26 -1.42
C LEU A 311 32.85 20.32 -2.64
N ALA A 312 33.98 20.13 -3.31
CA ALA A 312 34.12 19.18 -4.42
C ALA A 312 33.91 17.72 -3.94
N THR A 313 34.44 17.36 -2.77
CA THR A 313 34.26 16.04 -2.15
C THR A 313 32.77 15.81 -1.73
N LEU A 314 32.16 16.85 -1.15
CA LEU A 314 30.74 16.79 -0.81
C LEU A 314 29.84 16.62 -2.04
N LEU A 315 30.13 17.35 -3.12
CA LEU A 315 29.43 17.20 -4.39
C LEU A 315 29.60 15.78 -4.96
N GLU A 316 30.78 15.18 -4.84
CA GLU A 316 31.01 13.78 -5.24
C GLU A 316 30.08 12.84 -4.46
N SER A 317 29.96 13.00 -3.13
CA SER A 317 29.06 12.22 -2.29
C SER A 317 27.58 12.39 -2.69
N VAL A 318 27.15 13.63 -2.93
CA VAL A 318 25.77 13.94 -3.35
C VAL A 318 25.44 13.34 -4.73
N VAL A 319 26.39 13.37 -5.66
CA VAL A 319 26.21 12.73 -6.98
C VAL A 319 26.11 11.21 -6.85
N LEU A 320 26.97 10.58 -6.04
CA LEU A 320 26.86 9.13 -5.77
C LEU A 320 25.53 8.78 -5.11
N ALA A 321 25.06 9.62 -4.19
CA ALA A 321 23.77 9.44 -3.54
C ALA A 321 22.59 9.60 -4.51
N PHE A 322 22.65 10.58 -5.40
CA PHE A 322 21.67 10.76 -6.45
C PHE A 322 21.60 9.54 -7.37
N LEU A 323 22.75 9.05 -7.84
CA LEU A 323 22.81 7.85 -8.69
C LEU A 323 22.31 6.60 -7.97
N GLY A 324 22.69 6.42 -6.70
CA GLY A 324 22.18 5.35 -5.84
C GLY A 324 20.66 5.45 -5.64
N GLY A 325 20.18 6.67 -5.37
CA GLY A 325 18.74 6.94 -5.24
C GLY A 325 17.95 6.64 -6.52
N VAL A 326 18.45 7.07 -7.67
CA VAL A 326 17.82 6.76 -8.97
C VAL A 326 17.81 5.26 -9.23
N LEU A 327 18.91 4.56 -8.91
CA LEU A 327 18.98 3.10 -9.04
C LEU A 327 17.96 2.41 -8.13
N GLY A 328 17.87 2.82 -6.85
CA GLY A 328 16.88 2.29 -5.91
C GLY A 328 15.44 2.56 -6.33
N CYS A 329 15.15 3.77 -6.82
CA CYS A 329 13.85 4.12 -7.40
C CYS A 329 13.52 3.29 -8.64
N ALA A 330 14.49 3.07 -9.52
CA ALA A 330 14.31 2.24 -10.70
C ALA A 330 14.00 0.78 -10.32
N ILE A 331 14.74 0.21 -9.36
CA ILE A 331 14.48 -1.14 -8.84
C ILE A 331 13.06 -1.19 -8.25
N ALA A 332 12.66 -0.23 -7.43
CA ALA A 332 11.32 -0.17 -6.86
C ALA A 332 10.24 -0.09 -7.94
N TRP A 333 10.43 0.73 -8.96
CA TRP A 333 9.49 0.85 -10.06
C TRP A 333 9.32 -0.46 -10.84
N PHE A 334 10.41 -1.06 -11.29
CA PHE A 334 10.35 -2.27 -12.13
C PHE A 334 9.93 -3.53 -11.35
N ALA A 335 10.31 -3.62 -10.07
CA ALA A 335 10.01 -4.81 -9.25
C ALA A 335 8.66 -4.72 -8.53
N LEU A 336 8.23 -3.54 -8.13
CA LEU A 336 7.08 -3.40 -7.24
C LEU A 336 5.85 -2.76 -7.90
N ASN A 337 6.02 -1.91 -8.94
CA ASN A 337 4.86 -1.25 -9.52
C ASN A 337 3.90 -2.24 -10.16
N GLY A 338 2.65 -2.27 -9.66
CA GLY A 338 1.65 -3.25 -10.10
C GLY A 338 1.85 -4.65 -9.50
N PHE A 339 2.84 -4.85 -8.62
CA PHE A 339 2.99 -6.12 -7.91
C PHE A 339 1.78 -6.33 -7.01
N GLN A 340 1.14 -7.50 -7.16
CA GLN A 340 -0.04 -7.87 -6.40
C GLN A 340 0.38 -8.47 -5.06
N ALA A 341 -0.12 -7.88 -3.98
CA ALA A 341 0.07 -8.39 -2.63
C ALA A 341 -1.26 -8.52 -1.92
N SER A 342 -1.26 -9.23 -0.81
CA SER A 342 -2.40 -9.30 0.10
C SER A 342 -1.95 -9.00 1.52
N THR A 343 -2.81 -8.33 2.27
CA THR A 343 -2.63 -8.10 3.71
C THR A 343 -3.93 -8.40 4.44
N LEU A 344 -3.83 -8.68 5.72
CA LEU A 344 -5.01 -8.81 6.57
C LEU A 344 -5.61 -7.42 6.80
N ALA A 345 -6.89 -7.27 6.45
CA ALA A 345 -7.68 -6.11 6.82
C ALA A 345 -8.22 -6.22 8.26
N SER A 346 -8.86 -5.17 8.74
CA SER A 346 -9.52 -5.12 10.05
C SER A 346 -10.57 -6.23 10.26
N SER A 347 -11.09 -6.79 9.17
CA SER A 347 -12.02 -7.93 9.14
C SER A 347 -11.35 -9.31 9.19
N PHE A 348 -10.04 -9.40 9.44
CA PHE A 348 -9.25 -10.65 9.45
C PHE A 348 -9.29 -11.46 8.15
N SER A 349 -9.77 -10.90 7.06
CA SER A 349 -9.68 -11.47 5.70
C SER A 349 -8.53 -10.85 4.93
N GLN A 350 -8.00 -11.59 3.95
CA GLN A 350 -6.99 -11.05 3.06
C GLN A 350 -7.62 -10.09 2.05
N VAL A 351 -7.10 -8.87 2.01
CA VAL A 351 -7.39 -7.89 0.97
C VAL A 351 -6.24 -7.86 -0.02
N VAL A 352 -6.59 -8.07 -1.27
CA VAL A 352 -5.65 -8.05 -2.40
C VAL A 352 -5.56 -6.62 -2.93
N PHE A 353 -4.35 -6.12 -3.10
CA PHE A 353 -4.10 -4.79 -3.65
C PHE A 353 -2.83 -4.80 -4.50
N ASN A 354 -2.68 -3.80 -5.35
CA ASN A 354 -1.49 -3.62 -6.16
C ASN A 354 -0.62 -2.51 -5.59
N PHE A 355 0.68 -2.75 -5.48
CA PHE A 355 1.62 -1.68 -5.12
C PHE A 355 1.54 -0.54 -6.12
N ALA A 356 1.40 0.68 -5.61
CA ALA A 356 1.31 1.89 -6.42
C ALA A 356 2.58 2.73 -6.25
N VAL A 357 3.54 2.56 -7.15
CA VAL A 357 4.73 3.41 -7.18
C VAL A 357 4.39 4.67 -7.96
N THR A 358 4.26 5.80 -7.27
CA THR A 358 3.92 7.08 -7.88
C THR A 358 5.15 7.97 -8.07
N PRO A 359 5.15 8.94 -9.00
CA PRO A 359 6.25 9.88 -9.17
C PRO A 359 6.56 10.68 -7.90
N ASP A 360 5.55 11.00 -7.09
CA ASP A 360 5.74 11.67 -5.79
C ASP A 360 6.56 10.82 -4.81
N LEU A 361 6.25 9.52 -4.71
CA LEU A 361 7.02 8.58 -3.88
C LEU A 361 8.47 8.45 -4.33
N LEU A 362 8.70 8.40 -5.64
CA LEU A 362 10.05 8.39 -6.20
C LEU A 362 10.81 9.68 -5.87
N GLY A 363 10.12 10.83 -5.95
CA GLY A 363 10.67 12.12 -5.54
C GLY A 363 11.10 12.13 -4.07
N ARG A 364 10.26 11.63 -3.16
CA ARG A 364 10.60 11.49 -1.73
C ARG A 364 11.78 10.55 -1.52
N GLY A 365 11.88 9.47 -2.28
CA GLY A 365 13.02 8.55 -2.26
C GLY A 365 14.33 9.23 -2.66
N ILE A 366 14.31 10.02 -3.74
CA ILE A 366 15.48 10.80 -4.17
C ILE A 366 15.90 11.84 -3.12
N VAL A 367 14.94 12.53 -2.50
CA VAL A 367 15.23 13.49 -1.41
C VAL A 367 15.90 12.78 -0.23
N ALA A 368 15.38 11.63 0.18
CA ALA A 368 15.99 10.82 1.23
C ALA A 368 17.44 10.40 0.88
N ALA A 369 17.68 9.96 -0.35
CA ALA A 369 19.02 9.63 -0.84
C ALA A 369 19.97 10.83 -0.77
N LEU A 370 19.53 12.02 -1.20
CA LEU A 370 20.32 13.24 -1.16
C LEU A 370 20.65 13.66 0.28
N ILE A 371 19.73 13.52 1.23
CA ILE A 371 19.99 13.77 2.65
C ILE A 371 21.07 12.83 3.16
N VAL A 372 21.01 11.54 2.85
CA VAL A 372 22.03 10.55 3.24
C VAL A 372 23.38 10.88 2.63
N GLY A 373 23.42 11.26 1.34
CA GLY A 373 24.65 11.66 0.65
C GLY A 373 25.28 12.93 1.25
N LEU A 374 24.44 13.89 1.62
CA LEU A 374 24.89 15.12 2.27
C LEU A 374 25.49 14.83 3.66
N VAL A 375 24.73 14.12 4.51
CA VAL A 375 25.16 13.80 5.89
C VAL A 375 26.40 12.89 5.87
N GLY A 376 26.38 11.84 5.05
CA GLY A 376 27.50 10.90 4.89
C GLY A 376 28.74 11.53 4.24
N GLY A 377 28.57 12.62 3.46
CA GLY A 377 29.67 13.32 2.79
C GLY A 377 30.36 14.39 3.62
N ILE A 378 29.71 14.97 4.65
CA ILE A 378 30.25 16.12 5.41
C ILE A 378 31.55 15.77 6.11
N PHE A 379 31.61 14.70 6.90
CA PHE A 379 32.82 14.33 7.66
C PHE A 379 33.99 13.98 6.75
N PRO A 380 33.84 13.15 5.68
CA PRO A 380 34.89 12.91 4.70
C PRO A 380 35.35 14.20 4.01
N ALA A 381 34.44 15.09 3.65
CA ALA A 381 34.73 16.35 2.99
C ALA A 381 35.62 17.26 3.88
N VAL A 382 35.30 17.37 5.17
CA VAL A 382 36.12 18.11 6.15
C VAL A 382 37.51 17.47 6.29
N ARG A 383 37.58 16.14 6.34
CA ARG A 383 38.87 15.43 6.42
C ARG A 383 39.72 15.66 5.17
N ALA A 384 39.13 15.65 3.97
CA ALA A 384 39.85 15.97 2.72
C ALA A 384 40.41 17.40 2.72
N ALA A 385 39.67 18.35 3.30
CA ALA A 385 40.07 19.75 3.42
C ALA A 385 41.19 19.98 4.44
N THR A 386 41.26 19.17 5.49
CA THR A 386 42.23 19.34 6.60
C THR A 386 43.44 18.43 6.48
N ALA A 387 43.52 17.55 5.47
CA ALA A 387 44.68 16.66 5.26
C ALA A 387 46.00 17.44 5.14
N GLN A 388 47.01 17.02 5.89
CA GLN A 388 48.34 17.69 5.90
C GLN A 388 49.10 17.33 4.61
N VAL A 389 49.51 18.36 3.85
CA VAL A 389 50.24 18.21 2.59
C VAL A 389 51.61 17.53 2.80
N THR A 390 52.27 17.86 3.91
CA THR A 390 53.61 17.35 4.23
C THR A 390 53.65 15.87 4.59
N SER A 391 52.63 15.33 5.29
CA SER A 391 52.56 13.91 5.66
C SER A 391 52.23 13.03 4.48
N ALA A 392 51.27 13.47 3.62
CA ALA A 392 50.84 12.73 2.43
C ALA A 392 51.92 12.61 1.34
N LEU A 393 52.91 13.51 1.33
CA LEU A 393 54.05 13.50 0.41
C LEU A 393 55.26 12.76 0.97
N ARG A 394 55.30 12.47 2.30
CA ARG A 394 56.44 11.79 2.99
C ARG A 394 56.26 10.25 3.07
N GLU A 395 55.12 9.72 2.90
CA GLU A 395 54.91 8.26 2.85
C GLU A 395 55.37 7.69 1.49
N LEU A 396 56.68 7.66 1.34
CA LEU A 396 57.41 6.93 0.31
C LEU A 396 57.88 5.60 0.86
#